data_a835b298276d9bcfdc4e3df009bff305
#
_entry.id   a835b298276d9bcfdc4e3df009bff305
#
_cell.length_a   1.000
_cell.length_b   1.000
_cell.length_c   1.000
_cell.angle_alpha   90.00
_cell.angle_beta   90.00
_cell.angle_gamma   90.00
#
_symmetry.space_group_name_H-M   'P 1'
#
loop_
_entity.id
_entity.type
_entity.pdbx_description
1 polymer ?
#
loop_
_entity_poly.entity_id
_entity_poly.type
_entity_poly.pdbx_seq_one_letter_code
_entity_poly.pdbx_strand_id
1 'polypeptide(L)'
;MRFLMLNWRDPRNPISGGAERVSLAYLRELVRRGHEVYWYANDFPGGAEAEIVDGIQIVRGGDKGSSVVKARSWYRQQPRFDLVIDQHHGIPWYAPWWCRTNCVAYIHEVLGPIWNSFYPWPLNAIGRTQERWTHWFYRRVPFWTPSDSTKKTLLQHGVKQVHVFPNGTDATPLAELESKPLALPLRLAVVCRLAPNKRVEHAIQAVNILKKRGTDVRLTIVGTGEVEKHLKQLARELMLTEQVAFTGLLAEPPKNECLRQAHFLVHTSIREGWGLNVIEANAMGTPAIVYPVAGLVDSTIHDETGLVAGEETPVAVANSIQEILKSPEKYDRLRVSAWNRSKTLQWHEVLRPACDWLESLAAAQTSK
;
A
#
# COMPACT_ATOMS: atom_id res chain seq x y z
N MET A 1 16.44 -1.25 23.32
CA MET A 1 16.04 0.13 22.99
C MET A 1 14.52 0.26 23.09
N ARG A 2 14.02 1.48 23.24
CA ARG A 2 12.58 1.78 23.34
C ARG A 2 12.14 2.55 22.10
N PHE A 3 11.22 1.98 21.34
CA PHE A 3 10.66 2.57 20.12
C PHE A 3 9.21 2.97 20.31
N LEU A 4 8.81 4.11 19.75
CA LEU A 4 7.42 4.56 19.73
C LEU A 4 6.98 4.81 18.29
N MET A 5 5.93 4.12 17.84
CA MET A 5 5.18 4.45 16.63
C MET A 5 3.99 5.34 16.98
N LEU A 6 3.87 6.46 16.28
CA LEU A 6 2.67 7.32 16.30
C LEU A 6 1.93 7.12 14.98
N ASN A 7 0.74 6.54 15.03
CA ASN A 7 -0.10 6.32 13.86
C ASN A 7 -1.58 6.56 14.23
N TRP A 8 -2.34 7.12 13.32
CA TRP A 8 -3.76 7.40 13.52
C TRP A 8 -4.60 6.15 13.82
N ARG A 9 -4.16 4.99 13.36
CA ARG A 9 -4.82 3.69 13.56
C ARG A 9 -3.81 2.65 13.98
N ASP A 10 -4.28 1.68 14.72
CA ASP A 10 -3.56 0.47 15.06
C ASP A 10 -4.16 -0.76 14.34
N PRO A 11 -3.54 -1.94 14.41
CA PRO A 11 -3.99 -3.14 13.68
C PRO A 11 -5.37 -3.66 14.10
N ARG A 12 -5.87 -3.30 15.29
CA ARG A 12 -7.19 -3.70 15.80
C ARG A 12 -8.32 -2.78 15.34
N ASN A 13 -7.98 -1.63 14.79
CA ASN A 13 -8.98 -0.70 14.30
C ASN A 13 -9.76 -1.34 13.14
N PRO A 14 -11.12 -1.34 13.16
CA PRO A 14 -11.95 -1.98 12.12
C PRO A 14 -11.71 -1.49 10.69
N ILE A 15 -11.17 -0.28 10.53
CA ILE A 15 -10.85 0.31 9.22
C ILE A 15 -9.34 0.27 8.91
N SER A 16 -8.56 -0.53 9.68
CA SER A 16 -7.15 -0.76 9.38
C SER A 16 -6.96 -1.40 8.00
N GLY A 17 -5.82 -1.12 7.37
CA GLY A 17 -5.54 -1.57 6.01
C GLY A 17 -4.09 -1.99 5.80
N GLY A 18 -3.63 -1.89 4.57
CA GLY A 18 -2.26 -2.27 4.20
C GLY A 18 -1.18 -1.50 4.96
N ALA A 19 -1.40 -0.22 5.24
CA ALA A 19 -0.44 0.61 5.96
C ALA A 19 -0.21 0.11 7.40
N GLU A 20 -1.28 -0.21 8.12
CA GLU A 20 -1.21 -0.73 9.49
C GLU A 20 -0.60 -2.14 9.51
N ARG A 21 -0.92 -2.99 8.52
CA ARG A 21 -0.33 -4.34 8.37
C ARG A 21 1.18 -4.26 8.15
N VAL A 22 1.63 -3.36 7.30
CA VAL A 22 3.05 -3.11 7.04
C VAL A 22 3.75 -2.60 8.30
N SER A 23 3.20 -1.59 8.97
CA SER A 23 3.77 -1.05 10.21
C SER A 23 3.89 -2.13 11.28
N LEU A 24 2.87 -2.99 11.41
CA LEU A 24 2.88 -4.12 12.34
C LEU A 24 4.04 -5.09 12.06
N ALA A 25 4.33 -5.40 10.79
CA ALA A 25 5.42 -6.31 10.43
C ALA A 25 6.78 -5.76 10.89
N TYR A 26 7.06 -4.47 10.67
CA TYR A 26 8.29 -3.83 11.13
C TYR A 26 8.39 -3.79 12.66
N LEU A 27 7.30 -3.45 13.35
CA LEU A 27 7.31 -3.37 14.82
C LEU A 27 7.43 -4.75 15.47
N ARG A 28 6.84 -5.80 14.89
CA ARG A 28 7.05 -7.19 15.33
C ARG A 28 8.51 -7.60 15.21
N GLU A 29 9.19 -7.21 14.14
CA GLU A 29 10.60 -7.51 13.97
C GLU A 29 11.46 -6.80 15.03
N LEU A 30 11.15 -5.54 15.39
CA LEU A 30 11.83 -4.84 16.48
C LEU A 30 11.59 -5.54 17.82
N VAL A 31 10.37 -6.03 18.11
CA VAL A 31 10.09 -6.86 19.30
C VAL A 31 10.91 -8.15 19.28
N ARG A 32 10.96 -8.86 18.14
CA ARG A 32 11.75 -10.10 17.98
C ARG A 32 13.25 -9.88 18.22
N ARG A 33 13.75 -8.66 17.94
CA ARG A 33 15.14 -8.25 18.23
C ARG A 33 15.38 -7.85 19.70
N GLY A 34 14.36 -7.98 20.56
CA GLY A 34 14.47 -7.71 21.99
C GLY A 34 14.25 -6.24 22.38
N HIS A 35 13.63 -5.45 21.54
CA HIS A 35 13.31 -4.06 21.83
C HIS A 35 11.95 -3.92 22.49
N GLU A 36 11.77 -2.88 23.31
CA GLU A 36 10.51 -2.45 23.89
C GLU A 36 9.81 -1.53 22.89
N VAL A 37 8.62 -1.94 22.40
CA VAL A 37 7.94 -1.27 21.30
C VAL A 37 6.55 -0.82 21.71
N TYR A 38 6.25 0.44 21.47
CA TYR A 38 4.96 1.07 21.69
C TYR A 38 4.33 1.54 20.39
N TRP A 39 3.01 1.46 20.35
CA TRP A 39 2.19 2.02 19.27
C TRP A 39 1.11 2.89 19.87
N TYR A 40 1.18 4.20 19.70
CA TYR A 40 0.13 5.11 20.11
C TYR A 40 -0.80 5.39 18.92
N ALA A 41 -2.11 5.23 19.14
CA ALA A 41 -3.14 5.42 18.11
C ALA A 41 -4.36 6.19 18.65
N ASN A 42 -5.29 6.56 17.74
CA ASN A 42 -6.58 7.11 18.14
C ASN A 42 -7.47 6.06 18.78
N ASP A 43 -8.39 6.55 19.62
CA ASP A 43 -9.50 5.75 20.12
C ASP A 43 -10.44 5.35 18.97
N PHE A 44 -11.09 4.22 19.13
CA PHE A 44 -12.20 3.79 18.28
C PHE A 44 -13.26 3.04 19.13
N PRO A 45 -14.54 3.02 18.70
CA PRO A 45 -15.59 2.35 19.44
C PRO A 45 -15.30 0.86 19.68
N GLY A 46 -15.32 0.44 20.94
CA GLY A 46 -15.02 -0.94 21.34
C GLY A 46 -13.53 -1.26 21.50
N GLY A 47 -12.62 -0.32 21.21
CA GLY A 47 -11.19 -0.49 21.46
C GLY A 47 -10.83 -0.32 22.94
N ALA A 48 -9.96 -1.18 23.47
CA ALA A 48 -9.39 -0.98 24.81
C ALA A 48 -8.42 0.21 24.83
N GLU A 49 -8.32 0.94 25.94
CA GLU A 49 -7.38 2.06 26.08
C GLU A 49 -5.92 1.61 25.93
N ALA A 50 -5.61 0.41 26.41
CA ALA A 50 -4.30 -0.21 26.25
C ALA A 50 -4.44 -1.73 26.07
N GLU A 51 -3.60 -2.31 25.24
CA GLU A 51 -3.49 -3.77 25.07
C GLU A 51 -2.10 -4.14 24.55
N ILE A 52 -1.76 -5.43 24.59
CA ILE A 52 -0.54 -5.95 23.98
C ILE A 52 -0.93 -6.80 22.78
N VAL A 53 -0.36 -6.48 21.63
CA VAL A 53 -0.52 -7.26 20.38
C VAL A 53 0.86 -7.65 19.87
N ASP A 54 1.13 -8.94 19.81
CA ASP A 54 2.42 -9.49 19.34
C ASP A 54 3.66 -8.89 20.05
N GLY A 55 3.54 -8.61 21.35
CA GLY A 55 4.58 -8.00 22.16
C GLY A 55 4.69 -6.47 22.04
N ILE A 56 3.90 -5.85 21.18
CA ILE A 56 3.81 -4.39 21.02
C ILE A 56 2.79 -3.85 22.00
N GLN A 57 3.17 -2.83 22.78
CA GLN A 57 2.29 -2.13 23.72
C GLN A 57 1.48 -1.08 22.95
N ILE A 58 0.23 -1.40 22.63
CA ILE A 58 -0.69 -0.46 21.98
C ILE A 58 -1.34 0.39 23.05
N VAL A 59 -1.31 1.71 22.85
CA VAL A 59 -1.99 2.70 23.70
C VAL A 59 -2.86 3.56 22.81
N ARG A 60 -4.11 3.78 23.22
CA ARG A 60 -5.07 4.58 22.46
C ARG A 60 -5.47 5.81 23.26
N GLY A 61 -5.65 6.91 22.55
CA GLY A 61 -6.14 8.13 23.18
C GLY A 61 -6.43 9.23 22.17
N GLY A 62 -7.62 9.79 22.31
CA GLY A 62 -8.07 10.91 21.50
C GLY A 62 -8.69 10.52 20.15
N ASP A 63 -9.18 11.54 19.49
CA ASP A 63 -9.76 11.52 18.16
C ASP A 63 -8.93 12.39 17.20
N LYS A 64 -9.40 12.59 15.99
CA LYS A 64 -8.71 13.41 14.98
C LYS A 64 -8.38 14.85 15.44
N GLY A 65 -9.07 15.39 16.43
CA GLY A 65 -8.85 16.75 16.93
C GLY A 65 -7.98 16.83 18.20
N SER A 66 -7.96 15.76 19.01
CA SER A 66 -7.34 15.76 20.33
C SER A 66 -6.11 14.85 20.48
N SER A 67 -5.89 13.93 19.54
CA SER A 67 -4.87 12.87 19.63
C SER A 67 -3.46 13.36 19.87
N VAL A 68 -3.03 14.40 19.14
CA VAL A 68 -1.67 14.95 19.27
C VAL A 68 -1.42 15.49 20.68
N VAL A 69 -2.42 16.16 21.26
CA VAL A 69 -2.33 16.71 22.62
C VAL A 69 -2.29 15.58 23.66
N LYS A 70 -3.17 14.58 23.50
CA LYS A 70 -3.21 13.40 24.39
C LYS A 70 -1.93 12.57 24.28
N ALA A 71 -1.44 12.32 23.07
CA ALA A 71 -0.17 11.61 22.85
C ALA A 71 1.01 12.33 23.52
N ARG A 72 1.09 13.66 23.38
CA ARG A 72 2.11 14.48 24.03
C ARG A 72 2.01 14.40 25.56
N SER A 73 0.79 14.43 26.13
CA SER A 73 0.56 14.30 27.56
C SER A 73 1.00 12.93 28.07
N TRP A 74 0.59 11.86 27.39
CA TRP A 74 0.98 10.48 27.69
C TRP A 74 2.50 10.28 27.58
N TYR A 75 3.12 10.75 26.50
CA TYR A 75 4.56 10.66 26.25
C TYR A 75 5.40 11.26 27.38
N ARG A 76 4.96 12.38 27.96
CA ARG A 76 5.67 13.05 29.07
C ARG A 76 5.71 12.23 30.35
N GLN A 77 4.81 11.29 30.52
CA GLN A 77 4.73 10.40 31.68
C GLN A 77 5.54 9.11 31.48
N GLN A 78 6.04 8.89 30.27
CA GLN A 78 6.81 7.70 29.95
C GLN A 78 8.32 7.92 30.18
N PRO A 79 9.08 6.86 30.53
CA PRO A 79 10.51 6.88 30.38
C PRO A 79 10.90 7.23 28.93
N ARG A 80 12.08 7.80 28.75
CA ARG A 80 12.54 8.26 27.43
C ARG A 80 12.53 7.15 26.39
N PHE A 81 12.04 7.45 25.21
CA PHE A 81 12.18 6.63 24.02
C PHE A 81 13.51 6.92 23.31
N ASP A 82 14.08 5.91 22.65
CA ASP A 82 15.32 6.05 21.88
C ASP A 82 15.00 6.56 20.45
N LEU A 83 13.85 6.18 19.89
CA LEU A 83 13.37 6.67 18.59
C LEU A 83 11.86 6.79 18.57
N VAL A 84 11.35 7.85 17.94
CA VAL A 84 9.93 8.04 17.62
C VAL A 84 9.74 7.97 16.12
N ILE A 85 8.83 7.11 15.67
CA ILE A 85 8.39 6.96 14.28
C ILE A 85 7.07 7.71 14.15
N ASP A 86 7.12 8.86 13.47
CA ASP A 86 5.95 9.71 13.19
C ASP A 86 5.37 9.29 11.84
N GLN A 87 4.32 8.46 11.86
CA GLN A 87 3.69 7.98 10.63
C GLN A 87 2.72 9.02 10.08
N HIS A 88 3.04 9.51 8.90
CA HIS A 88 2.22 10.47 8.18
C HIS A 88 1.11 9.77 7.39
N HIS A 89 -0.12 10.22 7.61
CA HIS A 89 -1.28 9.81 6.83
C HIS A 89 -2.12 11.04 6.50
N GLY A 90 -1.53 11.91 5.65
CA GLY A 90 -2.01 13.26 5.34
C GLY A 90 -1.57 14.30 6.38
N ILE A 91 -1.91 14.12 7.64
CA ILE A 91 -1.51 14.98 8.76
C ILE A 91 -0.57 14.20 9.68
N PRO A 92 0.64 14.72 10.02
CA PRO A 92 1.57 14.08 10.94
C PRO A 92 1.18 14.33 12.41
N TRP A 93 1.90 13.68 13.30
CA TRP A 93 1.79 13.89 14.75
C TRP A 93 2.63 15.07 15.25
N TYR A 94 3.44 15.67 14.40
CA TYR A 94 4.36 16.75 14.74
C TYR A 94 5.35 16.36 15.86
N ALA A 95 5.72 15.09 15.93
CA ALA A 95 6.59 14.53 16.96
C ALA A 95 7.92 15.27 17.15
N PRO A 96 8.64 15.72 16.10
CA PRO A 96 9.92 16.41 16.25
C PRO A 96 9.88 17.67 17.10
N TRP A 97 8.71 18.30 17.27
CA TRP A 97 8.56 19.53 18.06
C TRP A 97 8.18 19.32 19.52
N TRP A 98 7.79 18.10 19.91
CA TRP A 98 7.41 17.82 21.29
C TRP A 98 8.05 16.57 21.89
N CYS A 99 8.59 15.66 21.10
CA CYS A 99 9.44 14.58 21.55
C CYS A 99 10.86 15.09 21.82
N ARG A 100 11.47 14.62 22.91
CA ARG A 100 12.85 14.97 23.27
C ARG A 100 13.82 13.87 22.83
N THR A 101 13.61 13.35 21.62
CA THR A 101 14.39 12.23 21.08
C THR A 101 14.44 12.30 19.56
N ASN A 102 15.27 11.45 18.93
CA ASN A 102 15.32 11.35 17.49
C ASN A 102 13.95 10.95 16.95
N CYS A 103 13.56 11.56 15.83
CA CYS A 103 12.32 11.25 15.14
C CYS A 103 12.62 10.87 13.69
N VAL A 104 11.87 9.93 13.16
CA VAL A 104 11.80 9.59 11.75
C VAL A 104 10.38 9.78 11.26
N ALA A 105 10.19 10.42 10.11
CA ALA A 105 8.91 10.53 9.46
C ALA A 105 8.68 9.30 8.56
N TYR A 106 7.62 8.55 8.83
CA TYR A 106 7.24 7.40 8.00
C TYR A 106 6.05 7.75 7.13
N ILE A 107 6.20 7.60 5.83
CA ILE A 107 5.15 7.92 4.87
C ILE A 107 5.06 6.85 3.79
N HIS A 108 3.87 6.27 3.61
CA HIS A 108 3.63 5.29 2.55
C HIS A 108 3.54 5.97 1.19
N GLU A 109 2.82 7.08 1.12
CA GLU A 109 2.60 7.85 -0.10
C GLU A 109 2.37 9.33 0.20
N VAL A 110 2.70 10.19 -0.75
CA VAL A 110 2.23 11.58 -0.76
C VAL A 110 0.84 11.58 -1.37
N LEU A 111 -0.18 12.00 -0.65
CA LEU A 111 -1.57 11.91 -1.08
C LEU A 111 -1.84 12.68 -2.38
N GLY A 112 -1.35 13.92 -2.48
CA GLY A 112 -1.41 14.71 -3.72
C GLY A 112 -2.80 14.68 -4.40
N PRO A 113 -2.94 14.03 -5.58
CA PRO A 113 -4.22 13.94 -6.30
C PRO A 113 -5.34 13.22 -5.56
N ILE A 114 -5.02 12.35 -4.58
CA ILE A 114 -6.02 11.61 -3.80
C ILE A 114 -6.93 12.56 -3.03
N TRP A 115 -6.44 13.73 -2.61
CA TRP A 115 -7.27 14.75 -1.99
C TRP A 115 -8.50 15.11 -2.81
N ASN A 116 -8.40 15.08 -4.15
CA ASN A 116 -9.52 15.38 -5.04
C ASN A 116 -10.61 14.29 -5.05
N SER A 117 -10.24 13.04 -4.69
CA SER A 117 -11.18 11.92 -4.67
C SER A 117 -12.09 11.91 -3.45
N PHE A 118 -11.65 12.57 -2.35
CA PHE A 118 -12.38 12.55 -1.08
C PHE A 118 -12.95 13.90 -0.68
N TYR A 119 -12.42 15.00 -1.22
CA TYR A 119 -12.82 16.35 -0.81
C TYR A 119 -13.07 17.26 -2.00
N PRO A 120 -14.19 18.03 -2.01
CA PRO A 120 -14.45 19.05 -3.04
C PRO A 120 -13.55 20.27 -2.84
N TRP A 121 -13.49 21.14 -3.86
CA TRP A 121 -12.88 22.45 -3.73
C TRP A 121 -13.66 23.30 -2.69
N PRO A 122 -13.00 24.10 -1.79
CA PRO A 122 -11.55 24.32 -1.70
C PRO A 122 -10.80 23.33 -0.78
N LEU A 123 -11.47 22.38 -0.10
CA LEU A 123 -10.85 21.51 0.90
C LEU A 123 -9.72 20.65 0.33
N ASN A 124 -9.85 20.18 -0.90
CA ASN A 124 -8.79 19.43 -1.59
C ASN A 124 -7.53 20.28 -1.83
N ALA A 125 -7.70 21.56 -2.18
CA ALA A 125 -6.59 22.50 -2.37
C ALA A 125 -5.89 22.81 -1.04
N ILE A 126 -6.68 23.01 0.03
CA ILE A 126 -6.16 23.20 1.39
C ILE A 126 -5.35 21.96 1.82
N GLY A 127 -5.89 20.76 1.63
CA GLY A 127 -5.22 19.51 1.98
C GLY A 127 -3.87 19.35 1.26
N ARG A 128 -3.82 19.58 -0.05
CA ARG A 128 -2.58 19.53 -0.84
C ARG A 128 -1.55 20.58 -0.40
N THR A 129 -2.01 21.78 -0.10
CA THR A 129 -1.14 22.88 0.36
C THR A 129 -0.58 22.55 1.74
N GLN A 130 -1.43 22.10 2.66
CA GLN A 130 -1.04 21.67 4.01
C GLN A 130 -0.03 20.53 3.95
N GLU A 131 -0.23 19.52 3.10
CA GLU A 131 0.68 18.40 2.90
C GLU A 131 2.07 18.88 2.45
N ARG A 132 2.13 19.80 1.48
CA ARG A 132 3.38 20.40 0.99
C ARG A 132 4.10 21.20 2.07
N TRP A 133 3.36 21.99 2.85
CA TRP A 133 3.89 22.73 3.99
C TRP A 133 4.43 21.77 5.07
N THR A 134 3.75 20.69 5.34
CA THR A 134 4.20 19.66 6.27
C THR A 134 5.55 19.11 5.85
N HIS A 135 5.72 18.71 4.59
CA HIS A 135 7.00 18.21 4.09
C HIS A 135 8.11 19.27 4.21
N TRP A 136 7.83 20.53 3.98
CA TRP A 136 8.80 21.59 4.17
C TRP A 136 9.18 21.79 5.65
N PHE A 137 8.23 21.71 6.58
CA PHE A 137 8.51 21.72 8.00
C PHE A 137 9.40 20.55 8.42
N TYR A 138 9.11 19.38 7.95
CA TYR A 138 9.88 18.15 8.23
C TYR A 138 11.17 18.02 7.41
N ARG A 139 11.56 18.97 6.58
CA ARG A 139 12.66 18.84 5.60
C ARG A 139 14.02 18.40 6.15
N ARG A 140 14.25 18.52 7.46
CA ARG A 140 15.49 18.11 8.15
C ARG A 140 15.32 16.77 8.91
N VAL A 141 14.11 16.30 9.04
CA VAL A 141 13.81 14.98 9.65
C VAL A 141 14.06 13.91 8.60
N PRO A 142 14.74 12.81 8.91
CA PRO A 142 14.86 11.70 7.98
C PRO A 142 13.48 11.09 7.69
N PHE A 143 13.20 10.89 6.42
CA PHE A 143 11.99 10.21 5.95
C PHE A 143 12.27 8.76 5.60
N TRP A 144 11.28 7.93 5.83
CA TRP A 144 11.18 6.56 5.42
C TRP A 144 9.95 6.34 4.55
N THR A 145 10.11 5.68 3.38
CA THR A 145 9.04 5.39 2.44
C THR A 145 9.29 4.05 1.72
N PRO A 146 8.25 3.36 1.23
CA PRO A 146 8.44 2.10 0.50
C PRO A 146 8.84 2.27 -0.97
N SER A 147 8.74 3.47 -1.57
CA SER A 147 8.86 3.64 -3.03
C SER A 147 9.77 4.80 -3.44
N ASP A 148 10.50 4.62 -4.53
CA ASP A 148 11.33 5.66 -5.12
C ASP A 148 10.51 6.81 -5.72
N SER A 149 9.32 6.54 -6.23
CA SER A 149 8.40 7.57 -6.70
C SER A 149 7.95 8.51 -5.58
N THR A 150 7.66 7.96 -4.37
CA THR A 150 7.37 8.78 -3.19
C THR A 150 8.60 9.55 -2.73
N LYS A 151 9.79 8.92 -2.70
CA LYS A 151 11.06 9.61 -2.42
C LYS A 151 11.27 10.78 -3.36
N LYS A 152 11.10 10.59 -4.67
CA LYS A 152 11.25 11.66 -5.67
C LYS A 152 10.32 12.84 -5.37
N THR A 153 9.07 12.57 -5.02
CA THR A 153 8.09 13.60 -4.66
C THR A 153 8.50 14.35 -3.38
N LEU A 154 8.95 13.64 -2.35
CA LEU A 154 9.42 14.24 -1.09
C LEU A 154 10.64 15.15 -1.31
N LEU A 155 11.61 14.72 -2.12
CA LEU A 155 12.77 15.54 -2.49
C LEU A 155 12.35 16.81 -3.25
N GLN A 156 11.37 16.73 -4.16
CA GLN A 156 10.78 17.90 -4.83
C GLN A 156 10.06 18.84 -3.87
N HIS A 157 9.53 18.33 -2.75
CA HIS A 157 8.94 19.13 -1.68
C HIS A 157 9.98 19.70 -0.70
N GLY A 158 11.29 19.46 -0.95
CA GLY A 158 12.40 20.02 -0.18
C GLY A 158 12.87 19.19 0.99
N VAL A 159 12.38 17.96 1.16
CA VAL A 159 12.91 17.00 2.15
C VAL A 159 14.35 16.64 1.78
N LYS A 160 15.25 16.60 2.76
CA LYS A 160 16.71 16.43 2.50
C LYS A 160 17.18 14.99 2.56
N GLN A 161 16.55 14.16 3.39
CA GLN A 161 16.96 12.77 3.63
C GLN A 161 15.75 11.85 3.51
N VAL A 162 15.77 10.96 2.51
CA VAL A 162 14.69 9.99 2.28
C VAL A 162 15.31 8.63 2.03
N HIS A 163 14.96 7.67 2.89
CA HIS A 163 15.36 6.27 2.79
C HIS A 163 14.21 5.45 2.22
N VAL A 164 14.52 4.54 1.31
CA VAL A 164 13.54 3.67 0.68
C VAL A 164 13.79 2.24 1.13
N PHE A 165 12.77 1.65 1.77
CA PHE A 165 12.72 0.23 2.09
C PHE A 165 11.41 -0.33 1.55
N PRO A 166 11.45 -1.17 0.50
CA PRO A 166 10.27 -1.77 -0.10
C PRO A 166 9.45 -2.55 0.94
N ASN A 167 8.14 -2.57 0.77
CA ASN A 167 7.30 -3.40 1.63
C ASN A 167 7.38 -4.87 1.22
N GLY A 168 7.40 -5.73 2.22
CA GLY A 168 7.27 -7.17 2.05
C GLY A 168 5.82 -7.61 1.80
N THR A 169 5.66 -8.90 1.57
CA THR A 169 4.35 -9.54 1.40
C THR A 169 4.18 -10.72 2.36
N ASP A 170 2.94 -10.96 2.78
CA ASP A 170 2.54 -12.16 3.53
C ASP A 170 2.28 -13.36 2.58
N ALA A 171 2.09 -13.10 1.29
CA ALA A 171 1.88 -14.14 0.31
C ALA A 171 3.17 -14.96 0.10
N THR A 172 3.15 -16.21 0.48
CA THR A 172 4.25 -17.15 0.22
C THR A 172 4.31 -17.44 -1.27
N PRO A 173 5.44 -17.18 -1.96
CA PRO A 173 5.58 -17.54 -3.37
C PRO A 173 5.34 -19.02 -3.60
N LEU A 174 4.71 -19.37 -4.72
CA LEU A 174 4.56 -20.74 -5.14
C LEU A 174 5.92 -21.47 -5.12
N ALA A 175 5.95 -22.71 -4.64
CA ALA A 175 7.20 -23.48 -4.62
C ALA A 175 7.73 -23.70 -6.04
N GLU A 176 6.83 -23.96 -6.97
CA GLU A 176 7.10 -24.12 -8.40
C GLU A 176 6.08 -23.33 -9.22
N LEU A 177 6.54 -22.82 -10.36
CA LEU A 177 5.70 -22.06 -11.28
C LEU A 177 5.05 -23.03 -12.29
N GLU A 178 3.83 -23.42 -12.02
CA GLU A 178 3.05 -24.25 -12.94
C GLU A 178 2.85 -23.57 -14.31
N SER A 179 2.70 -24.36 -15.36
CA SER A 179 2.33 -23.85 -16.67
C SER A 179 0.95 -23.16 -16.62
N LYS A 180 0.88 -21.95 -17.12
CA LYS A 180 -0.37 -21.18 -17.24
C LYS A 180 -0.39 -20.48 -18.59
N PRO A 181 -0.75 -21.22 -19.68
CA PRO A 181 -0.74 -20.65 -21.00
C PRO A 181 -1.70 -19.46 -21.12
N LEU A 182 -1.31 -18.46 -21.88
CA LEU A 182 -2.15 -17.31 -22.17
C LEU A 182 -3.26 -17.73 -23.15
N ALA A 183 -4.39 -18.15 -22.61
CA ALA A 183 -5.52 -18.68 -23.35
C ALA A 183 -6.83 -17.96 -23.02
N LEU A 184 -7.79 -18.05 -23.92
CA LEU A 184 -9.15 -17.55 -23.70
C LEU A 184 -10.03 -18.57 -22.97
N PRO A 185 -10.97 -18.17 -22.14
CA PRO A 185 -11.19 -16.77 -21.74
C PRO A 185 -10.00 -16.22 -20.93
N LEU A 186 -9.61 -14.99 -21.28
CA LEU A 186 -8.60 -14.27 -20.51
C LEU A 186 -9.12 -13.98 -19.11
N ARG A 187 -8.40 -14.39 -18.08
CA ARG A 187 -8.81 -14.19 -16.68
C ARG A 187 -8.02 -13.04 -16.06
N LEU A 188 -8.75 -12.02 -15.64
CA LEU A 188 -8.22 -10.85 -14.95
C LEU A 188 -8.68 -10.86 -13.48
N ALA A 189 -7.87 -10.32 -12.58
CA ALA A 189 -8.23 -10.11 -11.19
C ALA A 189 -8.03 -8.65 -10.79
N VAL A 190 -8.91 -8.15 -9.94
CA VAL A 190 -8.73 -6.91 -9.14
C VAL A 190 -8.85 -7.31 -7.68
N VAL A 191 -7.87 -6.92 -6.86
CA VAL A 191 -7.86 -7.21 -5.41
C VAL A 191 -7.59 -5.92 -4.68
N CYS A 192 -8.64 -5.29 -4.11
CA CYS A 192 -8.50 -4.05 -3.34
C CYS A 192 -9.75 -3.74 -2.53
N ARG A 193 -9.64 -2.76 -1.62
CA ARG A 193 -10.84 -2.11 -1.07
C ARG A 193 -11.54 -1.33 -2.20
N LEU A 194 -12.85 -1.49 -2.33
CA LEU A 194 -13.64 -0.82 -3.38
C LEU A 194 -13.94 0.63 -2.97
N ALA A 195 -12.93 1.50 -3.17
CA ALA A 195 -12.95 2.93 -2.85
C ALA A 195 -12.72 3.78 -4.12
N PRO A 196 -13.17 5.04 -4.17
CA PRO A 196 -13.09 5.89 -5.36
C PRO A 196 -11.67 6.02 -5.93
N ASN A 197 -10.66 6.12 -5.07
CA ASN A 197 -9.27 6.24 -5.49
C ASN A 197 -8.69 4.98 -6.15
N LYS A 198 -9.39 3.84 -6.08
CA LYS A 198 -8.97 2.58 -6.74
C LYS A 198 -9.42 2.48 -8.19
N ARG A 199 -10.38 3.31 -8.61
CA ARG A 199 -10.90 3.39 -9.99
C ARG A 199 -11.21 2.00 -10.61
N VAL A 200 -11.84 1.12 -9.81
CA VAL A 200 -12.18 -0.24 -10.27
C VAL A 200 -13.13 -0.21 -11.47
N GLU A 201 -13.92 0.85 -11.63
CA GLU A 201 -14.74 1.13 -12.81
C GLU A 201 -13.91 1.13 -14.11
N HIS A 202 -12.64 1.56 -14.07
CA HIS A 202 -11.76 1.53 -15.25
C HIS A 202 -11.39 0.09 -15.66
N ALA A 203 -11.23 -0.83 -14.71
CA ALA A 203 -11.04 -2.25 -15.01
C ALA A 203 -12.28 -2.87 -15.66
N ILE A 204 -13.48 -2.54 -15.17
CA ILE A 204 -14.76 -2.99 -15.77
C ILE A 204 -14.91 -2.41 -17.18
N GLN A 205 -14.59 -1.13 -17.39
CA GLN A 205 -14.64 -0.49 -18.70
C GLN A 205 -13.62 -1.10 -19.66
N ALA A 206 -12.41 -1.48 -19.20
CA ALA A 206 -11.42 -2.18 -20.02
C ALA A 206 -11.95 -3.55 -20.49
N VAL A 207 -12.66 -4.30 -19.62
CA VAL A 207 -13.36 -5.54 -20.00
C VAL A 207 -14.40 -5.28 -21.10
N ASN A 208 -15.20 -4.22 -20.97
CA ASN A 208 -16.17 -3.85 -22.01
C ASN A 208 -15.49 -3.56 -23.37
N ILE A 209 -14.37 -2.85 -23.35
CA ILE A 209 -13.58 -2.55 -24.55
C ILE A 209 -13.07 -3.84 -25.18
N LEU A 210 -12.48 -4.74 -24.38
CA LEU A 210 -11.97 -6.04 -24.85
C LEU A 210 -13.08 -6.90 -25.45
N LYS A 211 -14.24 -7.00 -24.78
CA LYS A 211 -15.41 -7.71 -25.28
C LYS A 211 -15.87 -7.16 -26.63
N LYS A 212 -15.99 -5.82 -26.76
CA LYS A 212 -16.35 -5.16 -28.03
C LYS A 212 -15.35 -5.41 -29.15
N ARG A 213 -14.10 -5.68 -28.81
CA ARG A 213 -13.01 -6.03 -29.76
C ARG A 213 -12.91 -7.54 -30.03
N GLY A 214 -13.88 -8.34 -29.54
CA GLY A 214 -13.96 -9.78 -29.78
C GLY A 214 -13.05 -10.63 -28.87
N THR A 215 -12.48 -10.07 -27.79
CA THR A 215 -11.69 -10.84 -26.84
C THR A 215 -12.60 -11.42 -25.75
N ASP A 216 -12.61 -12.74 -25.59
CA ASP A 216 -13.29 -13.40 -24.48
C ASP A 216 -12.49 -13.15 -23.19
N VAL A 217 -13.09 -12.47 -22.21
CA VAL A 217 -12.44 -12.01 -21.00
C VAL A 217 -13.35 -12.17 -19.79
N ARG A 218 -12.77 -12.56 -18.66
CA ARG A 218 -13.43 -12.66 -17.36
C ARG A 218 -12.65 -11.81 -16.36
N LEU A 219 -13.37 -11.08 -15.50
CA LEU A 219 -12.81 -10.26 -14.43
C LEU A 219 -13.38 -10.69 -13.09
N THR A 220 -12.49 -11.06 -12.17
CA THR A 220 -12.85 -11.33 -10.77
C THR A 220 -12.43 -10.15 -9.90
N ILE A 221 -13.39 -9.54 -9.21
CA ILE A 221 -13.17 -8.41 -8.29
C ILE A 221 -13.28 -8.93 -6.86
N VAL A 222 -12.14 -8.92 -6.16
CA VAL A 222 -12.00 -9.34 -4.76
C VAL A 222 -11.92 -8.10 -3.88
N GLY A 223 -12.82 -8.00 -2.92
CA GLY A 223 -12.88 -6.93 -1.94
C GLY A 223 -14.29 -6.35 -1.79
N THR A 224 -14.42 -5.47 -0.82
CA THR A 224 -15.66 -4.74 -0.50
C THR A 224 -15.34 -3.25 -0.32
N GLY A 225 -16.35 -2.40 -0.32
CA GLY A 225 -16.19 -0.98 -0.07
C GLY A 225 -17.34 -0.11 -0.50
N GLU A 226 -17.17 1.18 -0.33
CA GLU A 226 -18.23 2.19 -0.48
C GLU A 226 -18.78 2.31 -1.92
N VAL A 227 -17.97 1.98 -2.94
CA VAL A 227 -18.39 2.07 -4.35
C VAL A 227 -18.90 0.73 -4.92
N GLU A 228 -19.00 -0.33 -4.13
CA GLU A 228 -19.38 -1.67 -4.61
C GLU A 228 -20.74 -1.67 -5.35
N LYS A 229 -21.73 -0.98 -4.80
CA LYS A 229 -23.07 -0.89 -5.42
C LYS A 229 -23.01 -0.22 -6.79
N HIS A 230 -22.23 0.85 -6.90
CA HIS A 230 -22.01 1.57 -8.16
C HIS A 230 -21.31 0.68 -9.20
N LEU A 231 -20.27 -0.05 -8.80
CA LEU A 231 -19.54 -0.96 -9.69
C LEU A 231 -20.42 -2.10 -10.21
N LYS A 232 -21.25 -2.69 -9.36
CA LYS A 232 -22.25 -3.71 -9.76
C LYS A 232 -23.28 -3.15 -10.72
N GLN A 233 -23.70 -1.91 -10.52
CA GLN A 233 -24.62 -1.22 -11.42
C GLN A 233 -23.96 -0.98 -12.80
N LEU A 234 -22.73 -0.47 -12.82
CA LEU A 234 -21.96 -0.26 -14.03
C LEU A 234 -21.79 -1.57 -14.84
N ALA A 235 -21.48 -2.67 -14.18
CA ALA A 235 -21.35 -3.98 -14.86
C ALA A 235 -22.68 -4.41 -15.52
N ARG A 236 -23.85 -4.14 -14.90
CA ARG A 236 -25.16 -4.40 -15.49
C ARG A 236 -25.45 -3.49 -16.69
N GLU A 237 -25.19 -2.20 -16.56
CA GLU A 237 -25.40 -1.21 -17.64
C GLU A 237 -24.57 -1.52 -18.89
N LEU A 238 -23.36 -2.04 -18.68
CA LEU A 238 -22.47 -2.48 -19.76
C LEU A 238 -22.75 -3.91 -20.25
N MET A 239 -23.78 -4.59 -19.72
CA MET A 239 -24.12 -5.99 -20.05
C MET A 239 -22.95 -6.95 -19.86
N LEU A 240 -22.25 -6.82 -18.72
CA LEU A 240 -21.06 -7.59 -18.35
C LEU A 240 -21.28 -8.54 -17.17
N THR A 241 -22.54 -8.85 -16.83
CA THR A 241 -22.87 -9.69 -15.66
C THR A 241 -22.29 -11.10 -15.72
N GLU A 242 -22.04 -11.62 -16.91
CA GLU A 242 -21.38 -12.91 -17.09
C GLU A 242 -19.84 -12.81 -17.12
N GLN A 243 -19.29 -11.64 -17.43
CA GLN A 243 -17.87 -11.40 -17.53
C GLN A 243 -17.25 -10.90 -16.22
N VAL A 244 -18.02 -10.24 -15.36
CA VAL A 244 -17.53 -9.60 -14.13
C VAL A 244 -18.16 -10.25 -12.90
N ALA A 245 -17.32 -10.90 -12.09
CA ALA A 245 -17.72 -11.51 -10.83
C ALA A 245 -17.23 -10.68 -9.64
N PHE A 246 -18.08 -10.49 -8.64
CA PHE A 246 -17.74 -9.85 -7.35
C PHE A 246 -17.76 -10.92 -6.26
N THR A 247 -16.64 -11.18 -5.63
CA THR A 247 -16.53 -12.24 -4.60
C THR A 247 -16.76 -11.72 -3.19
N GLY A 248 -16.75 -10.39 -2.98
CA GLY A 248 -16.62 -9.82 -1.65
C GLY A 248 -15.20 -9.99 -1.10
N LEU A 249 -15.06 -9.84 0.21
CA LEU A 249 -13.78 -10.06 0.89
C LEU A 249 -13.47 -11.56 0.95
N LEU A 250 -12.27 -11.94 0.54
CA LEU A 250 -11.77 -13.31 0.64
C LEU A 250 -10.67 -13.39 1.71
N ALA A 251 -10.61 -14.53 2.41
CA ALA A 251 -9.45 -14.90 3.22
C ALA A 251 -8.22 -15.19 2.34
N GLU A 252 -7.03 -15.23 2.94
CA GLU A 252 -5.77 -15.40 2.19
C GLU A 252 -5.75 -16.60 1.25
N PRO A 253 -6.12 -17.86 1.67
CA PRO A 253 -6.05 -18.98 0.75
C PRO A 253 -6.91 -18.83 -0.51
N PRO A 254 -8.23 -18.51 -0.44
CA PRO A 254 -9.04 -18.30 -1.64
C PRO A 254 -8.67 -17.06 -2.44
N LYS A 255 -8.14 -15.99 -1.79
CA LYS A 255 -7.60 -14.84 -2.50
C LYS A 255 -6.39 -15.23 -3.34
N ASN A 256 -5.45 -15.98 -2.75
CA ASN A 256 -4.24 -16.44 -3.42
C ASN A 256 -4.59 -17.37 -4.59
N GLU A 257 -5.60 -18.24 -4.42
CA GLU A 257 -6.07 -19.11 -5.51
C GLU A 257 -6.67 -18.27 -6.66
N CYS A 258 -7.47 -17.24 -6.36
CA CYS A 258 -7.98 -16.31 -7.37
C CYS A 258 -6.83 -15.64 -8.15
N LEU A 259 -5.80 -15.19 -7.45
CA LEU A 259 -4.61 -14.62 -8.08
C LEU A 259 -3.85 -15.66 -8.91
N ARG A 260 -3.68 -16.89 -8.40
CA ARG A 260 -3.02 -17.98 -9.12
C ARG A 260 -3.71 -18.32 -10.44
N GLN A 261 -5.04 -18.31 -10.46
CA GLN A 261 -5.83 -18.60 -11.66
C GLN A 261 -5.87 -17.45 -12.66
N ALA A 262 -5.70 -16.20 -12.22
CA ALA A 262 -5.71 -15.05 -13.11
C ALA A 262 -4.48 -15.03 -14.04
N HIS A 263 -4.65 -14.56 -15.28
CA HIS A 263 -3.54 -14.25 -16.17
C HIS A 263 -2.86 -12.94 -15.77
N PHE A 264 -3.63 -11.95 -15.38
CA PHE A 264 -3.12 -10.66 -14.91
C PHE A 264 -3.91 -10.13 -13.71
N LEU A 265 -3.20 -9.51 -12.77
CA LEU A 265 -3.78 -8.53 -11.87
C LEU A 265 -3.92 -7.20 -12.60
N VAL A 266 -5.09 -6.56 -12.54
CA VAL A 266 -5.30 -5.19 -13.06
C VAL A 266 -5.39 -4.23 -11.89
N HIS A 267 -4.58 -3.15 -11.93
CA HIS A 267 -4.55 -2.16 -10.86
C HIS A 267 -4.62 -0.73 -11.42
N THR A 268 -5.77 -0.09 -11.23
CA THR A 268 -6.13 1.19 -11.86
C THR A 268 -6.20 2.37 -10.89
N SER A 269 -5.57 2.27 -9.72
CA SER A 269 -5.58 3.34 -8.70
C SER A 269 -5.05 4.67 -9.22
N ILE A 270 -5.51 5.77 -8.62
CA ILE A 270 -4.98 7.12 -8.85
C ILE A 270 -3.54 7.22 -8.35
N ARG A 271 -3.21 6.52 -7.25
CA ARG A 271 -1.91 6.47 -6.61
C ARG A 271 -1.86 5.34 -5.58
N GLU A 272 -0.68 4.85 -5.29
CA GLU A 272 -0.39 3.88 -4.22
C GLU A 272 0.91 4.24 -3.51
N GLY A 273 1.04 3.77 -2.27
CA GLY A 273 2.32 3.81 -1.57
C GLY A 273 3.31 2.79 -2.12
N TRP A 274 2.81 1.58 -2.47
CA TRP A 274 3.60 0.49 -3.02
C TRP A 274 2.80 -0.39 -3.99
N GLY A 275 1.66 -0.92 -3.56
CA GLY A 275 0.89 -1.93 -4.28
C GLY A 275 1.20 -3.35 -3.80
N LEU A 276 0.89 -3.64 -2.53
CA LEU A 276 1.10 -4.96 -1.93
C LEU A 276 0.45 -6.09 -2.75
N ASN A 277 -0.76 -5.85 -3.26
CA ASN A 277 -1.49 -6.80 -4.10
C ASN A 277 -0.77 -7.15 -5.41
N VAL A 278 0.07 -6.25 -5.94
CA VAL A 278 0.95 -6.56 -7.08
C VAL A 278 1.95 -7.65 -6.70
N ILE A 279 2.61 -7.50 -5.55
CA ILE A 279 3.59 -8.48 -5.08
C ILE A 279 2.89 -9.80 -4.65
N GLU A 280 1.70 -9.71 -4.06
CA GLU A 280 0.87 -10.89 -3.76
C GLU A 280 0.52 -11.66 -5.05
N ALA A 281 0.13 -10.97 -6.12
CA ALA A 281 -0.13 -11.58 -7.42
C ALA A 281 1.15 -12.19 -8.04
N ASN A 282 2.27 -11.46 -7.96
CA ASN A 282 3.55 -11.93 -8.43
C ASN A 282 3.99 -13.23 -7.72
N ALA A 283 3.75 -13.35 -6.41
CA ALA A 283 4.01 -14.55 -5.63
C ALA A 283 3.21 -15.77 -6.14
N MET A 284 2.02 -15.53 -6.70
CA MET A 284 1.15 -16.54 -7.34
C MET A 284 1.46 -16.73 -8.84
N GLY A 285 2.59 -16.24 -9.34
CA GLY A 285 2.97 -16.35 -10.75
C GLY A 285 2.06 -15.57 -11.67
N THR A 286 1.51 -14.43 -11.21
CA THR A 286 0.58 -13.58 -11.95
C THR A 286 1.17 -12.18 -12.08
N PRO A 287 1.60 -11.76 -13.29
CA PRO A 287 2.08 -10.40 -13.54
C PRO A 287 0.93 -9.39 -13.43
N ALA A 288 1.27 -8.13 -13.21
CA ALA A 288 0.29 -7.07 -13.12
C ALA A 288 0.24 -6.19 -14.36
N ILE A 289 -0.94 -5.61 -14.64
CA ILE A 289 -1.12 -4.48 -15.55
C ILE A 289 -1.56 -3.30 -14.69
N VAL A 290 -0.74 -2.26 -14.64
CA VAL A 290 -0.92 -1.14 -13.72
C VAL A 290 -0.94 0.20 -14.45
N TYR A 291 -1.55 1.21 -13.83
CA TYR A 291 -1.44 2.59 -14.30
C TYR A 291 -0.05 3.18 -14.00
N PRO A 292 0.38 4.19 -14.81
CA PRO A 292 1.69 4.84 -14.68
C PRO A 292 1.71 5.83 -13.49
N VAL A 293 1.35 5.37 -12.31
CA VAL A 293 1.23 6.19 -11.09
C VAL A 293 2.24 5.78 -10.05
N ALA A 294 2.57 6.73 -9.15
CA ALA A 294 3.49 6.50 -8.06
C ALA A 294 3.09 5.27 -7.22
N GLY A 295 4.07 4.51 -6.75
CA GLY A 295 3.92 3.25 -6.04
C GLY A 295 3.67 2.06 -6.97
N LEU A 296 2.79 2.18 -7.97
CA LEU A 296 2.55 1.09 -8.93
C LEU A 296 3.72 0.91 -9.90
N VAL A 297 4.36 1.99 -10.35
CA VAL A 297 5.58 1.93 -11.18
C VAL A 297 6.80 1.43 -10.41
N ASP A 298 6.75 1.44 -9.07
CA ASP A 298 7.81 0.89 -8.22
C ASP A 298 7.60 -0.60 -7.96
N SER A 299 6.34 -1.02 -7.74
CA SER A 299 5.99 -2.43 -7.53
C SER A 299 5.98 -3.23 -8.83
N THR A 300 5.77 -2.60 -10.00
CA THR A 300 5.75 -3.23 -11.32
C THR A 300 6.89 -2.70 -12.19
N ILE A 301 7.85 -3.54 -12.53
CA ILE A 301 8.89 -3.20 -13.50
C ILE A 301 8.33 -3.48 -14.90
N HIS A 302 8.15 -2.40 -15.70
CA HIS A 302 7.56 -2.50 -17.02
C HIS A 302 8.35 -3.47 -17.92
N ASP A 303 7.62 -4.33 -18.65
CA ASP A 303 8.15 -5.37 -19.53
C ASP A 303 9.04 -6.44 -18.86
N GLU A 304 9.14 -6.39 -17.51
CA GLU A 304 9.89 -7.38 -16.73
C GLU A 304 8.97 -8.15 -15.77
N THR A 305 8.26 -7.46 -14.85
CA THR A 305 7.38 -8.12 -13.88
C THR A 305 5.90 -7.83 -14.12
N GLY A 306 5.59 -7.10 -15.16
CA GLY A 306 4.25 -6.72 -15.56
C GLY A 306 4.27 -5.62 -16.62
N LEU A 307 3.13 -5.02 -16.86
CA LEU A 307 2.95 -3.95 -17.83
C LEU A 307 2.50 -2.67 -17.13
N VAL A 308 3.18 -1.58 -17.38
CA VAL A 308 2.71 -0.24 -17.03
C VAL A 308 1.98 0.32 -18.25
N ALA A 309 0.69 0.61 -18.12
CA ALA A 309 -0.13 1.17 -19.22
C ALA A 309 0.43 2.53 -19.66
N GLY A 310 0.26 2.88 -20.93
CA GLY A 310 0.80 4.14 -21.46
C GLY A 310 0.16 5.39 -20.86
N GLU A 311 -1.07 5.27 -20.38
CA GLU A 311 -1.85 6.34 -19.73
C GLU A 311 -2.88 5.78 -18.75
N GLU A 312 -3.47 6.65 -17.93
CA GLU A 312 -4.44 6.29 -16.89
C GLU A 312 -5.87 6.14 -17.45
N THR A 313 -6.02 5.32 -18.52
CA THR A 313 -7.33 5.10 -19.18
C THR A 313 -7.67 3.62 -19.32
N PRO A 314 -8.97 3.25 -19.34
CA PRO A 314 -9.40 1.88 -19.65
C PRO A 314 -8.93 1.39 -21.02
N VAL A 315 -8.82 2.30 -21.98
CA VAL A 315 -8.33 1.99 -23.35
C VAL A 315 -6.87 1.54 -23.31
N ALA A 316 -6.02 2.21 -22.53
CA ALA A 316 -4.60 1.85 -22.41
C ALA A 316 -4.44 0.46 -21.77
N VAL A 317 -5.23 0.12 -20.74
CA VAL A 317 -5.26 -1.24 -20.17
C VAL A 317 -5.67 -2.27 -21.23
N ALA A 318 -6.74 -2.01 -21.97
CA ALA A 318 -7.20 -2.92 -23.04
C ALA A 318 -6.15 -3.08 -24.15
N ASN A 319 -5.46 -2.01 -24.53
CA ASN A 319 -4.38 -2.05 -25.53
C ASN A 319 -3.21 -2.91 -25.04
N SER A 320 -2.74 -2.71 -23.78
CA SER A 320 -1.68 -3.52 -23.19
C SER A 320 -2.03 -5.01 -23.19
N ILE A 321 -3.29 -5.35 -22.89
CA ILE A 321 -3.80 -6.72 -22.92
C ILE A 321 -3.77 -7.28 -24.37
N GLN A 322 -4.26 -6.53 -25.34
CA GLN A 322 -4.28 -7.00 -26.72
C GLN A 322 -2.87 -7.15 -27.33
N GLU A 323 -1.95 -6.32 -26.89
CA GLU A 323 -0.56 -6.42 -27.33
C GLU A 323 0.11 -7.69 -26.78
N ILE A 324 -0.06 -7.97 -25.47
CA ILE A 324 0.54 -9.16 -24.87
C ILE A 324 -0.09 -10.47 -25.39
N LEU A 325 -1.38 -10.46 -25.78
CA LEU A 325 -2.03 -11.62 -26.39
C LEU A 325 -1.37 -12.04 -27.71
N LYS A 326 -0.66 -11.14 -28.38
CA LYS A 326 0.12 -11.44 -29.60
C LYS A 326 1.50 -12.04 -29.30
N SER A 327 1.91 -12.10 -28.03
CA SER A 327 3.25 -12.53 -27.62
C SER A 327 3.19 -13.42 -26.38
N PRO A 328 2.70 -14.67 -26.51
CA PRO A 328 2.60 -15.60 -25.36
C PRO A 328 3.94 -15.84 -24.65
N GLU A 329 5.04 -15.86 -25.39
CA GLU A 329 6.40 -15.98 -24.84
C GLU A 329 6.78 -14.79 -23.95
N LYS A 330 6.34 -13.56 -24.29
CA LYS A 330 6.53 -12.40 -23.44
C LYS A 330 5.76 -12.56 -22.13
N TYR A 331 4.52 -13.06 -22.20
CA TYR A 331 3.72 -13.36 -21.00
C TYR A 331 4.42 -14.33 -20.07
N ASP A 332 4.96 -15.43 -20.58
CA ASP A 332 5.66 -16.42 -19.77
C ASP A 332 6.91 -15.82 -19.10
N ARG A 333 7.67 -15.00 -19.83
CA ARG A 333 8.80 -14.26 -19.23
C ARG A 333 8.35 -13.34 -18.09
N LEU A 334 7.27 -12.56 -18.30
CA LEU A 334 6.72 -11.69 -17.25
C LEU A 334 6.34 -12.48 -16.00
N ARG A 335 5.71 -13.67 -16.17
CA ARG A 335 5.34 -14.55 -15.06
C ARG A 335 6.55 -14.99 -14.24
N VAL A 336 7.58 -15.50 -14.93
CA VAL A 336 8.80 -16.00 -14.30
C VAL A 336 9.51 -14.87 -13.54
N SER A 337 9.68 -13.72 -14.18
CA SER A 337 10.35 -12.57 -13.56
C SER A 337 9.58 -12.02 -12.37
N ALA A 338 8.25 -11.89 -12.48
CA ALA A 338 7.37 -11.45 -11.40
C ALA A 338 7.47 -12.40 -10.18
N TRP A 339 7.38 -13.70 -10.41
CA TRP A 339 7.50 -14.70 -9.37
C TRP A 339 8.87 -14.68 -8.70
N ASN A 340 9.97 -14.59 -9.46
CA ASN A 340 11.31 -14.49 -8.90
C ASN A 340 11.48 -13.21 -8.06
N ARG A 341 10.97 -12.07 -8.54
CA ARG A 341 11.01 -10.82 -7.78
C ARG A 341 10.23 -10.91 -6.47
N SER A 342 9.08 -11.59 -6.45
CA SER A 342 8.30 -11.74 -5.22
C SER A 342 9.06 -12.46 -4.10
N LYS A 343 10.03 -13.32 -4.44
CA LYS A 343 10.89 -14.01 -3.46
C LYS A 343 11.84 -13.05 -2.75
N THR A 344 12.30 -12.00 -3.44
CA THR A 344 13.19 -10.98 -2.84
C THR A 344 12.42 -9.95 -2.01
N LEU A 345 11.10 -9.95 -2.10
CA LEU A 345 10.20 -9.04 -1.38
C LEU A 345 9.41 -9.76 -0.27
N GLN A 346 9.96 -10.83 0.28
CA GLN A 346 9.42 -11.46 1.48
C GLN A 346 9.80 -10.67 2.73
N TRP A 347 8.96 -10.71 3.77
CA TRP A 347 9.22 -9.95 5.00
C TRP A 347 10.61 -10.22 5.60
N HIS A 348 11.08 -11.47 5.61
CA HIS A 348 12.40 -11.80 6.17
C HIS A 348 13.56 -11.15 5.40
N GLU A 349 13.38 -10.81 4.13
CA GLU A 349 14.39 -10.11 3.33
C GLU A 349 14.35 -8.58 3.57
N VAL A 350 13.15 -7.99 3.57
CA VAL A 350 12.99 -6.53 3.57
C VAL A 350 13.01 -5.90 4.97
N LEU A 351 12.66 -6.66 6.03
CA LEU A 351 12.62 -6.12 7.39
C LEU A 351 14.01 -5.79 7.93
N ARG A 352 15.00 -6.64 7.62
CA ARG A 352 16.33 -6.51 8.19
C ARG A 352 16.97 -5.15 7.91
N PRO A 353 17.15 -4.70 6.65
CA PRO A 353 17.83 -3.43 6.37
C PRO A 353 17.09 -2.22 6.96
N ALA A 354 15.76 -2.25 7.01
CA ALA A 354 14.97 -1.18 7.59
C ALA A 354 15.14 -1.11 9.12
N CYS A 355 15.06 -2.26 9.81
CA CYS A 355 15.26 -2.31 11.26
C CYS A 355 16.69 -1.96 11.66
N ASP A 356 17.71 -2.44 10.93
CA ASP A 356 19.10 -2.05 11.15
C ASP A 356 19.28 -0.52 11.06
N TRP A 357 18.63 0.11 10.09
CA TRP A 357 18.63 1.56 9.96
C TRP A 357 17.92 2.26 11.11
N LEU A 358 16.74 1.79 11.54
CA LEU A 358 16.01 2.35 12.69
C LEU A 358 16.84 2.23 13.98
N GLU A 359 17.50 1.09 14.22
CA GLU A 359 18.40 0.88 15.34
C GLU A 359 19.59 1.84 15.31
N SER A 360 20.17 2.09 14.13
CA SER A 360 21.26 3.07 13.97
C SER A 360 20.84 4.49 14.34
N LEU A 361 19.61 4.89 13.97
CA LEU A 361 19.06 6.20 14.35
C LEU A 361 18.79 6.30 15.86
N ALA A 362 18.33 5.22 16.48
CA ALA A 362 18.11 5.16 17.92
C ALA A 362 19.44 5.25 18.69
N ALA A 363 20.48 4.54 18.25
CA ALA A 363 21.79 4.54 18.87
C ALA A 363 22.55 5.87 18.76
N ALA A 364 22.38 6.61 17.66
CA ALA A 364 23.05 7.90 17.43
C ALA A 364 22.72 8.98 18.47
N GLN A 365 21.72 8.77 19.32
CA GLN A 365 21.32 9.70 20.38
C GLN A 365 22.00 9.42 21.73
N THR A 366 22.47 8.21 21.98
CA THR A 366 23.18 7.86 23.23
C THR A 366 24.54 8.51 23.33
N SER A 367 25.05 9.10 22.23
CA SER A 367 26.38 9.71 22.11
C SER A 367 26.36 11.25 22.24
N LYS A 368 25.21 11.89 22.51
CA LYS A 368 25.06 13.33 22.78
C LYS A 368 24.52 13.59 24.18
#